data_c844739a41cde3180fb4f8692d993d17
#
_entry.id   c844739a41cde3180fb4f8692d993d17
#
_cell.length_a   1.000
_cell.length_b   1.000
_cell.length_c   1.000
_cell.angle_alpha   90.00
_cell.angle_beta   90.00
_cell.angle_gamma   90.00
#
_symmetry.space_group_name_H-M   'P 1'
#
loop_
_entity.id
_entity.type
_entity.pdbx_description
1 polymer ?
#
loop_
_entity_poly.entity_id
_entity_poly.type
_entity_poly.pdbx_seq_one_letter_code
_entity_poly.pdbx_strand_id
1 'polypeptide(L)'
;CGIFSSHRVGLVHGRMTPEQKDVTMQAFTRGEIHILVSTTVIEVGVNVPNASVMVIRHAERFGLAQLHQLRGRVGRGAAASFCLLVTPDRLSGDSERRIQVITSTTDGFVVAEEDLRLRGPGDMEGTAQSGLPFRLKAASLASDGVLLEQARRAAASVVAADPDHTLPAFAPTWRHLRELESETADYSSIS
;
A
#
# COMPACT_ATOMS: atom_id res chain seq x y z
N CYS A 1 -15.87 -27.22 -25.73
CA CYS A 1 -14.73 -27.88 -25.01
C CYS A 1 -13.69 -26.83 -24.68
N GLY A 2 -13.55 -26.47 -23.43
CA GLY A 2 -12.61 -25.44 -22.97
C GLY A 2 -11.22 -26.04 -22.74
N ILE A 3 -10.19 -25.21 -22.85
CA ILE A 3 -8.78 -25.57 -22.57
C ILE A 3 -8.61 -26.18 -21.16
N PHE A 4 -9.49 -25.83 -20.22
CA PHE A 4 -9.46 -26.30 -18.83
C PHE A 4 -10.52 -27.36 -18.50
N SER A 5 -10.97 -28.15 -19.48
CA SER A 5 -12.02 -29.19 -19.28
C SER A 5 -11.66 -30.25 -18.24
N SER A 6 -10.37 -30.48 -18.00
CA SER A 6 -9.84 -31.40 -16.97
C SER A 6 -9.67 -30.75 -15.59
N HIS A 7 -9.93 -29.45 -15.47
CA HIS A 7 -9.69 -28.68 -14.24
C HIS A 7 -11.02 -28.21 -13.64
N ARG A 8 -11.15 -28.31 -12.32
CA ARG A 8 -12.28 -27.73 -11.60
C ARG A 8 -12.01 -26.26 -11.37
N VAL A 9 -12.98 -25.44 -11.79
CA VAL A 9 -12.92 -23.98 -11.69
C VAL A 9 -13.89 -23.52 -10.62
N GLY A 10 -13.43 -22.74 -9.66
CA GLY A 10 -14.23 -22.04 -8.66
C GLY A 10 -14.35 -20.56 -8.98
N LEU A 11 -15.44 -19.93 -8.53
CA LEU A 11 -15.69 -18.51 -8.66
C LEU A 11 -15.95 -17.90 -7.29
N VAL A 12 -15.30 -16.74 -7.01
CA VAL A 12 -15.56 -15.93 -5.81
C VAL A 12 -15.76 -14.48 -6.22
N HIS A 13 -16.86 -13.87 -5.76
CA HIS A 13 -17.16 -12.47 -6.06
C HIS A 13 -17.91 -11.76 -4.92
N GLY A 14 -18.01 -10.44 -4.97
CA GLY A 14 -18.56 -9.61 -3.90
C GLY A 14 -20.01 -9.86 -3.52
N ARG A 15 -20.81 -10.43 -4.43
CA ARG A 15 -22.25 -10.72 -4.19
C ARG A 15 -22.50 -12.08 -3.50
N MET A 16 -21.47 -12.89 -3.28
CA MET A 16 -21.59 -14.14 -2.54
C MET A 16 -21.67 -13.88 -1.05
N THR A 17 -22.43 -14.76 -0.33
CA THR A 17 -22.44 -14.71 1.13
C THR A 17 -21.08 -15.12 1.70
N PRO A 18 -20.75 -14.74 2.95
CA PRO A 18 -19.52 -15.16 3.60
C PRO A 18 -19.33 -16.69 3.58
N GLU A 19 -20.40 -17.43 3.88
CA GLU A 19 -20.39 -18.90 3.93
C GLU A 19 -20.07 -19.50 2.53
N GLN A 20 -20.65 -18.95 1.46
CA GLN A 20 -20.37 -19.41 0.10
C GLN A 20 -18.89 -19.16 -0.27
N LYS A 21 -18.35 -17.99 0.12
CA LYS A 21 -16.93 -17.67 -0.10
C LYS A 21 -16.04 -18.66 0.65
N ASP A 22 -16.34 -18.91 1.92
CA ASP A 22 -15.55 -19.81 2.77
C ASP A 22 -15.55 -21.24 2.23
N VAL A 23 -16.69 -21.79 1.82
CA VAL A 23 -16.77 -23.12 1.24
C VAL A 23 -15.91 -23.21 -0.03
N THR A 24 -16.01 -22.23 -0.93
CA THR A 24 -15.23 -22.20 -2.17
C THR A 24 -13.73 -22.09 -1.90
N MET A 25 -13.35 -21.23 -0.94
CA MET A 25 -11.94 -21.03 -0.56
C MET A 25 -11.34 -22.27 0.11
N GLN A 26 -12.09 -22.95 0.96
CA GLN A 26 -11.67 -24.20 1.57
C GLN A 26 -11.45 -25.30 0.53
N ALA A 27 -12.37 -25.43 -0.44
CA ALA A 27 -12.25 -26.37 -1.55
C ALA A 27 -10.99 -26.06 -2.41
N PHE A 28 -10.69 -24.80 -2.64
CA PHE A 28 -9.46 -24.38 -3.33
C PHE A 28 -8.20 -24.72 -2.51
N THR A 29 -8.20 -24.44 -1.21
CA THR A 29 -7.08 -24.75 -0.31
C THR A 29 -6.81 -26.24 -0.21
N ARG A 30 -7.86 -27.09 -0.28
CA ARG A 30 -7.72 -28.56 -0.30
C ARG A 30 -7.33 -29.12 -1.69
N GLY A 31 -7.20 -28.26 -2.71
CA GLY A 31 -6.87 -28.68 -4.08
C GLY A 31 -8.05 -29.35 -4.81
N GLU A 32 -9.26 -29.27 -4.29
CA GLU A 32 -10.48 -29.75 -4.95
C GLU A 32 -10.87 -28.83 -6.10
N ILE A 33 -10.56 -27.55 -6.02
CA ILE A 33 -10.64 -26.55 -7.09
C ILE A 33 -9.21 -26.27 -7.54
N HIS A 34 -8.96 -26.36 -8.85
CA HIS A 34 -7.64 -26.16 -9.44
C HIS A 34 -7.41 -24.73 -9.91
N ILE A 35 -8.48 -24.04 -10.33
CA ILE A 35 -8.46 -22.67 -10.82
C ILE A 35 -9.50 -21.87 -10.06
N LEU A 36 -9.07 -20.83 -9.37
CA LEU A 36 -9.96 -19.89 -8.70
C LEU A 36 -10.05 -18.59 -9.50
N VAL A 37 -11.24 -18.26 -9.95
CA VAL A 37 -11.54 -16.96 -10.57
C VAL A 37 -12.15 -16.05 -9.51
N SER A 38 -11.59 -14.85 -9.35
CA SER A 38 -12.07 -13.91 -8.37
C SER A 38 -12.18 -12.50 -8.92
N THR A 39 -13.18 -11.76 -8.48
CA THR A 39 -13.12 -10.31 -8.52
C THR A 39 -12.27 -9.79 -7.36
N THR A 40 -11.88 -8.53 -7.38
CA THR A 40 -10.95 -7.86 -6.43
C THR A 40 -11.25 -8.02 -4.93
N VAL A 41 -12.26 -8.75 -4.57
CA VAL A 41 -12.80 -8.91 -3.20
C VAL A 41 -12.00 -9.91 -2.34
N ILE A 42 -10.96 -10.55 -2.87
CA ILE A 42 -10.06 -11.37 -2.03
C ILE A 42 -9.01 -10.45 -1.35
N GLU A 43 -9.49 -9.45 -0.65
CA GLU A 43 -8.59 -8.49 0.02
C GLU A 43 -8.11 -8.99 1.38
N VAL A 44 -8.78 -9.95 2.02
CA VAL A 44 -8.50 -10.21 3.43
C VAL A 44 -8.30 -11.69 3.75
N GLY A 45 -7.10 -11.99 4.23
CA GLY A 45 -6.89 -13.10 5.17
C GLY A 45 -6.74 -14.51 4.59
N VAL A 46 -7.00 -14.77 3.31
CA VAL A 46 -6.87 -16.13 2.79
C VAL A 46 -5.47 -16.39 2.28
N ASN A 47 -4.72 -17.13 3.09
CA ASN A 47 -3.44 -17.69 2.67
C ASN A 47 -3.70 -19.00 1.92
N VAL A 48 -3.30 -19.08 0.65
CA VAL A 48 -3.38 -20.31 -0.15
C VAL A 48 -1.96 -20.79 -0.46
N PRO A 49 -1.34 -21.56 0.43
CA PRO A 49 0.06 -21.97 0.27
C PRO A 49 0.30 -22.81 -0.98
N ASN A 50 -0.74 -23.44 -1.52
CA ASN A 50 -0.66 -24.29 -2.73
C ASN A 50 -0.83 -23.49 -4.03
N ALA A 51 -1.17 -22.22 -3.99
CA ALA A 51 -1.30 -21.39 -5.18
C ALA A 51 0.11 -21.04 -5.71
N SER A 52 0.47 -21.58 -6.86
CA SER A 52 1.74 -21.34 -7.53
C SER A 52 1.68 -20.30 -8.63
N VAL A 53 0.49 -20.02 -9.18
CA VAL A 53 0.31 -19.07 -10.27
C VAL A 53 -0.83 -18.10 -9.91
N MET A 54 -0.55 -16.80 -10.06
CA MET A 54 -1.54 -15.75 -10.01
C MET A 54 -1.58 -15.02 -11.34
N VAL A 55 -2.78 -14.76 -11.85
CA VAL A 55 -2.98 -13.95 -13.05
C VAL A 55 -3.83 -12.74 -12.69
N ILE A 56 -3.27 -11.54 -12.83
CA ILE A 56 -3.97 -10.28 -12.57
C ILE A 56 -4.32 -9.65 -13.91
N ARG A 57 -5.61 -9.65 -14.25
CA ARG A 57 -6.10 -9.00 -15.46
C ARG A 57 -6.33 -7.52 -15.21
N HIS A 58 -6.06 -6.71 -16.24
CA HIS A 58 -6.14 -5.25 -16.13
C HIS A 58 -5.28 -4.70 -14.98
N ALA A 59 -4.04 -5.19 -14.91
CA ALA A 59 -3.11 -4.83 -13.85
C ALA A 59 -2.83 -3.32 -13.79
N GLU A 60 -2.98 -2.60 -14.91
CA GLU A 60 -2.84 -1.15 -15.02
C GLU A 60 -3.86 -0.36 -14.16
N ARG A 61 -4.96 -0.99 -13.77
CA ARG A 61 -6.00 -0.38 -12.94
C ARG A 61 -5.75 -0.46 -11.44
N PHE A 62 -4.74 -1.23 -11.05
CA PHE A 62 -4.40 -1.42 -9.65
C PHE A 62 -3.31 -0.43 -9.21
N GLY A 63 -3.39 0.01 -7.96
CA GLY A 63 -2.29 0.72 -7.31
C GLY A 63 -1.11 -0.21 -6.99
N LEU A 64 0.09 0.36 -6.83
CA LEU A 64 1.30 -0.41 -6.51
C LEU A 64 1.15 -1.22 -5.23
N ALA A 65 0.60 -0.64 -4.17
CA ALA A 65 0.36 -1.33 -2.92
C ALA A 65 -0.57 -2.54 -3.09
N GLN A 66 -1.63 -2.42 -3.91
CA GLN A 66 -2.56 -3.52 -4.19
C GLN A 66 -1.87 -4.64 -4.97
N LEU A 67 -1.11 -4.30 -6.03
CA LEU A 67 -0.34 -5.29 -6.79
C LEU A 67 0.67 -6.02 -5.92
N HIS A 68 1.34 -5.30 -5.03
CA HIS A 68 2.29 -5.90 -4.08
C HIS A 68 1.61 -6.87 -3.12
N GLN A 69 0.46 -6.50 -2.56
CA GLN A 69 -0.33 -7.37 -1.69
C GLN A 69 -0.82 -8.62 -2.42
N LEU A 70 -1.32 -8.47 -3.66
CA LEU A 70 -1.78 -9.60 -4.47
C LEU A 70 -0.62 -10.55 -4.79
N ARG A 71 0.53 -10.03 -5.24
CA ARG A 71 1.73 -10.83 -5.49
C ARG A 71 2.17 -11.62 -4.25
N GLY A 72 2.09 -11.01 -3.07
CA GLY A 72 2.41 -11.66 -1.80
C GLY A 72 1.44 -12.76 -1.36
N ARG A 73 0.37 -13.03 -2.11
CA ARG A 73 -0.57 -14.13 -1.84
C ARG A 73 -0.15 -15.46 -2.45
N VAL A 74 0.77 -15.45 -3.41
CA VAL A 74 1.36 -16.65 -4.00
C VAL A 74 2.83 -16.76 -3.59
N GLY A 75 3.42 -17.96 -3.70
CA GLY A 75 4.84 -18.16 -3.43
C GLY A 75 5.21 -18.35 -1.96
N ARG A 76 4.26 -18.69 -1.12
CA ARG A 76 4.51 -19.02 0.30
C ARG A 76 4.85 -20.50 0.53
N GLY A 77 4.79 -21.30 -0.52
CA GLY A 77 5.20 -22.72 -0.51
C GLY A 77 6.62 -22.91 -1.00
N ALA A 78 7.10 -24.16 -0.98
CA ALA A 78 8.44 -24.54 -1.45
C ALA A 78 8.58 -24.54 -2.99
N ALA A 79 7.49 -24.45 -3.74
CA ALA A 79 7.49 -24.44 -5.19
C ALA A 79 7.72 -23.05 -5.77
N ALA A 80 8.37 -22.97 -6.94
CA ALA A 80 8.47 -21.75 -7.71
C ALA A 80 7.06 -21.20 -8.02
N SER A 81 6.87 -19.90 -7.86
CA SER A 81 5.58 -19.25 -8.08
C SER A 81 5.70 -18.08 -9.06
N PHE A 82 4.62 -17.83 -9.78
CA PHE A 82 4.55 -16.83 -10.82
C PHE A 82 3.36 -15.89 -10.60
N CYS A 83 3.60 -14.59 -10.76
CA CYS A 83 2.56 -13.59 -10.81
C CYS A 83 2.56 -12.94 -12.20
N LEU A 84 1.54 -13.22 -12.99
CA LEU A 84 1.38 -12.73 -14.36
C LEU A 84 0.49 -11.48 -14.35
N LEU A 85 1.04 -10.36 -14.82
CA LEU A 85 0.32 -9.11 -14.97
C LEU A 85 -0.14 -8.97 -16.43
N VAL A 86 -1.44 -8.95 -16.64
CA VAL A 86 -2.04 -8.81 -17.99
C VAL A 86 -2.51 -7.36 -18.15
N THR A 87 -1.93 -6.67 -19.11
CA THR A 87 -2.19 -5.26 -19.42
C THR A 87 -2.58 -5.11 -20.89
N PRO A 88 -3.22 -4.00 -21.31
CA PRO A 88 -3.33 -3.66 -22.73
C PRO A 88 -1.95 -3.33 -23.33
N ASP A 89 -1.85 -3.37 -24.66
CA ASP A 89 -0.61 -3.12 -25.40
C ASP A 89 -0.03 -1.71 -25.20
N ARG A 90 -0.91 -0.75 -24.89
CA ARG A 90 -0.51 0.65 -24.63
C ARG A 90 -0.94 1.04 -23.22
N LEU A 91 0.03 1.52 -22.47
CA LEU A 91 -0.17 2.02 -21.10
C LEU A 91 0.02 3.54 -21.05
N SER A 92 -0.64 4.22 -20.12
CA SER A 92 -0.27 5.59 -19.74
C SER A 92 1.07 5.59 -19.00
N GLY A 93 1.79 6.72 -19.00
CA GLY A 93 3.11 6.81 -18.35
C GLY A 93 3.12 6.33 -16.88
N ASP A 94 2.12 6.74 -16.10
CA ASP A 94 2.04 6.32 -14.69
C ASP A 94 1.72 4.82 -14.53
N SER A 95 0.85 4.28 -15.39
CA SER A 95 0.54 2.86 -15.39
C SER A 95 1.74 2.03 -15.82
N GLU A 96 2.46 2.48 -16.84
CA GLU A 96 3.70 1.84 -17.30
C GLU A 96 4.74 1.83 -16.17
N ARG A 97 4.93 2.97 -15.49
CA ARG A 97 5.84 3.07 -14.37
C ARG A 97 5.47 2.12 -13.23
N ARG A 98 4.17 2.02 -12.87
CA ARG A 98 3.71 1.06 -11.84
C ARG A 98 4.03 -0.38 -12.22
N ILE A 99 3.77 -0.77 -13.47
CA ILE A 99 4.07 -2.14 -13.93
C ILE A 99 5.57 -2.41 -13.92
N GLN A 100 6.40 -1.45 -14.35
CA GLN A 100 7.85 -1.57 -14.27
C GLN A 100 8.34 -1.77 -12.84
N VAL A 101 7.88 -0.97 -11.90
CA VAL A 101 8.28 -1.06 -10.48
C VAL A 101 7.91 -2.42 -9.91
N ILE A 102 6.66 -2.85 -10.06
CA ILE A 102 6.19 -4.12 -9.45
C ILE A 102 6.87 -5.35 -10.07
N THR A 103 7.37 -5.26 -11.30
CA THR A 103 8.09 -6.35 -11.97
C THR A 103 9.60 -6.34 -11.69
N SER A 104 10.18 -5.17 -11.35
CA SER A 104 11.63 -5.03 -11.14
C SER A 104 12.09 -5.34 -9.72
N THR A 105 11.21 -5.23 -8.71
CA THR A 105 11.57 -5.45 -7.31
C THR A 105 10.55 -6.26 -6.54
N THR A 106 11.04 -6.99 -5.53
CA THR A 106 10.20 -7.65 -4.51
C THR A 106 10.22 -6.91 -3.18
N ASP A 107 11.05 -5.88 -3.05
CA ASP A 107 11.18 -5.08 -1.84
C ASP A 107 9.96 -4.18 -1.64
N GLY A 108 9.24 -4.39 -0.54
CA GLY A 108 8.05 -3.62 -0.18
C GLY A 108 8.35 -2.15 0.12
N PHE A 109 9.56 -1.81 0.60
CA PHE A 109 9.94 -0.43 0.86
C PHE A 109 10.10 0.36 -0.44
N VAL A 110 10.79 -0.24 -1.42
CA VAL A 110 10.93 0.36 -2.76
C VAL A 110 9.58 0.56 -3.42
N VAL A 111 8.69 -0.44 -3.31
CA VAL A 111 7.32 -0.34 -3.84
C VAL A 111 6.54 0.79 -3.16
N ALA A 112 6.65 0.94 -1.84
CA ALA A 112 5.97 1.99 -1.09
C ALA A 112 6.50 3.39 -1.43
N GLU A 113 7.81 3.54 -1.56
CA GLU A 113 8.44 4.80 -1.96
C GLU A 113 8.01 5.25 -3.36
N GLU A 114 7.99 4.32 -4.31
CA GLU A 114 7.53 4.61 -5.67
C GLU A 114 6.02 4.86 -5.75
N ASP A 115 5.20 4.16 -4.93
CA ASP A 115 3.75 4.43 -4.83
C ASP A 115 3.50 5.87 -4.33
N LEU A 116 4.25 6.30 -3.33
CA LEU A 116 4.18 7.67 -2.81
C LEU A 116 4.61 8.71 -3.88
N ARG A 117 5.66 8.41 -4.63
CA ARG A 117 6.16 9.25 -5.72
C ARG A 117 5.14 9.44 -6.85
N LEU A 118 4.48 8.33 -7.23
CA LEU A 118 3.49 8.33 -8.32
C LEU A 118 2.17 9.02 -7.93
N ARG A 119 1.78 8.92 -6.66
CA ARG A 119 0.59 9.64 -6.17
C ARG A 119 0.81 11.14 -6.10
N GLY A 120 2.05 11.57 -5.93
CA GLY A 120 2.38 12.97 -5.76
C GLY A 120 1.88 13.56 -4.44
N PRO A 121 2.26 14.81 -4.13
CA PRO A 121 1.85 15.47 -2.88
C PRO A 121 0.34 15.80 -2.80
N GLY A 122 -0.39 15.75 -3.92
CA GLY A 122 -1.81 16.11 -3.98
C GLY A 122 -2.76 15.02 -3.47
N ASP A 123 -2.41 13.73 -3.58
CA ASP A 123 -3.28 12.63 -3.14
C ASP A 123 -3.18 12.33 -1.62
N MET A 124 -2.24 12.95 -0.94
CA MET A 124 -2.21 12.93 0.52
C MET A 124 -3.35 13.77 1.15
N GLU A 125 -3.96 14.65 0.37
CA GLU A 125 -5.17 15.41 0.79
C GLU A 125 -6.43 14.52 0.83
N GLY A 126 -6.48 13.40 0.11
CA GLY A 126 -7.62 12.46 0.11
C GLY A 126 -7.69 11.53 1.33
N THR A 127 -6.63 11.40 2.12
CA THR A 127 -6.59 10.67 3.39
C THR A 127 -6.79 11.56 4.62
N ALA A 128 -7.27 12.79 4.42
CA ALA A 128 -7.66 13.72 5.48
C ALA A 128 -8.88 13.24 6.32
N GLN A 129 -9.11 11.94 6.41
CA GLN A 129 -10.12 11.37 7.31
C GLN A 129 -9.60 11.14 8.74
N SER A 130 -8.34 11.48 9.01
CA SER A 130 -7.79 11.53 10.37
C SER A 130 -6.85 12.72 10.51
N GLY A 131 -7.43 13.91 10.71
CA GLY A 131 -6.82 15.10 11.31
C GLY A 131 -5.50 15.57 10.71
N LEU A 132 -5.53 16.71 10.02
CA LEU A 132 -4.49 17.65 9.67
C LEU A 132 -3.65 17.31 8.43
N PRO A 133 -3.73 18.17 7.40
CA PRO A 133 -2.75 18.20 6.33
C PRO A 133 -1.42 18.70 6.91
N PHE A 134 -0.49 17.79 7.20
CA PHE A 134 0.86 18.15 7.61
C PHE A 134 1.63 18.68 6.40
N ARG A 135 1.43 19.98 6.07
CA ARG A 135 2.20 20.66 5.03
C ARG A 135 3.54 21.09 5.59
N LEU A 136 4.59 20.35 5.25
CA LEU A 136 5.96 20.82 5.46
C LEU A 136 6.22 22.03 4.53
N LYS A 137 6.62 23.18 5.11
CA LYS A 137 6.88 24.42 4.34
C LYS A 137 8.12 24.32 3.44
N ALA A 138 9.06 23.46 3.74
CA ALA A 138 10.38 23.41 3.10
C ALA A 138 10.78 22.05 2.54
N ALA A 139 9.96 21.02 2.69
CA ALA A 139 10.28 19.66 2.27
C ALA A 139 9.02 18.88 1.83
N SER A 140 9.23 17.87 0.99
CA SER A 140 8.19 16.92 0.60
C SER A 140 8.46 15.57 1.25
N LEU A 141 7.47 15.00 1.96
CA LEU A 141 7.58 13.66 2.53
C LEU A 141 7.85 12.58 1.46
N ALA A 142 7.46 12.86 0.22
CA ALA A 142 7.61 11.93 -0.89
C ALA A 142 9.00 11.93 -1.53
N SER A 143 9.74 13.06 -1.49
CA SER A 143 11.02 13.22 -2.20
C SER A 143 12.22 13.42 -1.27
N ASP A 144 11.98 13.87 -0.04
CA ASP A 144 13.04 14.38 0.82
C ASP A 144 13.32 13.50 2.04
N GLY A 145 13.26 12.16 1.87
CA GLY A 145 13.45 11.19 2.95
C GLY A 145 14.75 11.37 3.74
N VAL A 146 15.85 11.72 3.07
CA VAL A 146 17.13 12.01 3.72
C VAL A 146 17.04 13.26 4.60
N LEU A 147 16.38 14.31 4.11
CA LEU A 147 16.18 15.55 4.86
C LEU A 147 15.26 15.32 6.06
N LEU A 148 14.21 14.51 5.88
CA LEU A 148 13.31 14.13 6.96
C LEU A 148 14.02 13.37 8.08
N GLU A 149 14.91 12.43 7.74
CA GLU A 149 15.69 11.68 8.73
C GLU A 149 16.70 12.61 9.47
N GLN A 150 17.32 13.55 8.76
CA GLN A 150 18.17 14.57 9.40
C GLN A 150 17.38 15.46 10.35
N ALA A 151 16.20 15.92 9.94
CA ALA A 151 15.31 16.73 10.78
C ALA A 151 14.86 15.95 12.02
N ARG A 152 14.50 14.68 11.88
CA ARG A 152 14.13 13.78 12.98
C ARG A 152 15.26 13.65 14.01
N ARG A 153 16.50 13.46 13.54
CA ARG A 153 17.67 13.36 14.42
C ARG A 153 17.95 14.68 15.15
N ALA A 154 17.85 15.81 14.44
CA ALA A 154 18.00 17.13 15.03
C ALA A 154 16.92 17.39 16.09
N ALA A 155 15.66 17.11 15.80
CA ALA A 155 14.56 17.23 16.75
C ALA A 155 14.77 16.35 17.99
N ALA A 156 15.17 15.09 17.81
CA ALA A 156 15.47 14.18 18.92
C ALA A 156 16.59 14.72 19.83
N SER A 157 17.65 15.33 19.25
CA SER A 157 18.73 15.92 20.02
C SER A 157 18.29 17.16 20.81
N VAL A 158 17.39 17.99 20.24
CA VAL A 158 16.83 19.16 20.94
C VAL A 158 15.95 18.70 22.12
N VAL A 159 15.06 17.75 21.90
CA VAL A 159 14.18 17.19 22.96
C VAL A 159 15.01 16.54 24.08
N ALA A 160 16.07 15.81 23.73
CA ALA A 160 16.95 15.19 24.72
C ALA A 160 17.75 16.23 25.54
N ALA A 161 18.12 17.36 24.91
CA ALA A 161 18.86 18.44 25.57
C ALA A 161 17.96 19.34 26.45
N ASP A 162 16.69 19.47 26.11
CA ASP A 162 15.73 20.37 26.79
C ASP A 162 14.34 19.69 26.94
N PRO A 163 14.25 18.62 27.74
CA PRO A 163 13.01 17.89 27.93
C PRO A 163 11.90 18.73 28.60
N ASP A 164 12.28 19.74 29.38
CA ASP A 164 11.35 20.62 30.12
C ASP A 164 11.03 21.91 29.37
N HIS A 165 11.57 22.12 28.16
CA HIS A 165 11.36 23.28 27.28
C HIS A 165 11.76 24.62 27.94
N THR A 166 12.86 24.62 28.73
CA THR A 166 13.26 25.75 29.57
C THR A 166 14.54 26.43 29.10
N LEU A 167 15.35 25.78 28.26
CA LEU A 167 16.63 26.34 27.82
C LEU A 167 16.42 27.52 26.84
N PRO A 168 17.03 28.70 27.15
CA PRO A 168 16.90 29.89 26.30
C PRO A 168 17.36 29.67 24.86
N ALA A 169 18.33 28.79 24.64
CA ALA A 169 18.85 28.47 23.31
C ALA A 169 17.77 27.86 22.36
N PHE A 170 16.81 27.13 22.90
CA PHE A 170 15.73 26.48 22.13
C PHE A 170 14.39 27.23 22.26
N ALA A 171 14.31 28.32 22.99
CA ALA A 171 13.08 29.08 23.18
C ALA A 171 12.36 29.48 21.87
N PRO A 172 13.05 29.87 20.78
CA PRO A 172 12.41 30.14 19.50
C PRO A 172 11.72 28.89 18.89
N THR A 173 12.37 27.73 19.00
CA THR A 173 11.85 26.45 18.49
C THR A 173 10.57 26.04 19.21
N TRP A 174 10.58 26.11 20.56
CA TRP A 174 9.41 25.78 21.37
C TRP A 174 8.25 26.75 21.20
N ARG A 175 8.55 28.03 20.95
CA ARG A 175 7.53 29.04 20.63
C ARG A 175 6.85 28.70 19.32
N HIS A 176 7.64 28.43 18.28
CA HIS A 176 7.10 28.11 16.97
C HIS A 176 6.29 26.79 16.97
N LEU A 177 6.72 25.77 17.71
CA LEU A 177 5.97 24.54 17.89
C LEU A 177 4.58 24.81 18.50
N ARG A 178 4.52 25.63 19.57
CA ARG A 178 3.24 26.01 20.19
C ARG A 178 2.32 26.80 19.25
N GLU A 179 2.88 27.66 18.41
CA GLU A 179 2.11 28.39 17.39
C GLU A 179 1.49 27.42 16.38
N LEU A 180 2.26 26.44 15.89
CA LEU A 180 1.76 25.41 15.00
C LEU A 180 0.69 24.53 15.65
N GLU A 181 0.85 24.16 16.89
CA GLU A 181 -0.15 23.39 17.65
C GLU A 181 -1.46 24.17 17.85
N SER A 182 -1.38 25.48 18.11
CA SER A 182 -2.56 26.34 18.27
C SER A 182 -3.32 26.51 16.95
N GLU A 183 -2.64 26.71 15.83
CA GLU A 183 -3.25 26.75 14.50
C GLU A 183 -3.99 25.44 14.16
N THR A 184 -3.45 24.31 14.66
CA THR A 184 -4.01 22.97 14.41
C THR A 184 -5.22 22.68 15.30
N ALA A 185 -5.25 23.19 16.52
CA ALA A 185 -6.36 23.00 17.46
C ALA A 185 -7.63 23.74 17.01
N ASP A 186 -7.51 24.89 16.35
CA ASP A 186 -8.65 25.65 15.84
C ASP A 186 -9.42 24.92 14.73
N TYR A 187 -8.77 24.05 13.95
CA TYR A 187 -9.45 23.24 12.91
C TYR A 187 -10.21 22.03 13.48
N SER A 188 -9.85 21.52 14.66
CA SER A 188 -10.54 20.38 15.28
C SER A 188 -11.84 20.76 15.99
N SER A 189 -12.10 22.05 16.21
CA SER A 189 -13.30 22.55 16.88
C SER A 189 -14.49 22.85 15.94
N ILE A 190 -14.34 22.63 14.62
CA ILE A 190 -15.35 22.95 13.59
C ILE A 190 -15.98 21.66 12.99
N SER A 191 -15.87 20.50 13.65
CA SER A 191 -16.52 19.24 13.22
C SER A 191 -17.65 18.86 14.14
#